data_6c8aaff9307c41a5d6eab15819c212b3
#
_entry.id   6c8aaff9307c41a5d6eab15819c212b3
#
_cell.length_a   1.000
_cell.length_b   1.000
_cell.length_c   1.000
_cell.angle_alpha   90.00
_cell.angle_beta   90.00
_cell.angle_gamma   90.00
#
_symmetry.space_group_name_H-M   'P 1'
#
loop_
_entity.id
_entity.type
_entity.pdbx_description
1 polymer ?
#
loop_
_entity_poly.entity_id
_entity_poly.type
_entity_poly.pdbx_seq_one_letter_code
_entity_poly.pdbx_strand_id
1 'polypeptide(L)'
;MKILSIDLDYIMSPTIQLYNNAFFDNNPLTRWNDLFNNTDFKENHLTIDQSNLLFCFDTFLKSLKNCDSVSFAYEHDAILFDIDKFTDIDLINIDHHDDVLGGSYITDAVYNPEGALSKEYFDLCENGRVNESNWVGWLVNQKKLKSYTWICNKNSNKSKNFVTERIVPNYITIEKEDYKFENYKFDHIHVCLSPQYIPKNHWHYFTMFINTYEHFHERDARIENKKFEHDFRYRKLGNEILH
;
A
#
# COMPACT_ATOMS: atom_id res chain seq x y z
N MET A 1 -5.17 -16.64 -6.51
CA MET A 1 -4.98 -16.11 -5.14
C MET A 1 -5.64 -14.74 -5.04
N LYS A 2 -6.42 -14.46 -3.99
CA LYS A 2 -7.08 -13.16 -3.82
C LYS A 2 -6.46 -12.39 -2.65
N ILE A 3 -6.01 -11.18 -2.92
CA ILE A 3 -5.24 -10.35 -1.98
C ILE A 3 -5.94 -9.02 -1.77
N LEU A 4 -6.02 -8.58 -0.50
CA LEU A 4 -6.38 -7.23 -0.11
C LEU A 4 -5.13 -6.53 0.40
N SER A 5 -4.77 -5.41 -0.19
CA SER A 5 -3.74 -4.50 0.29
C SER A 5 -4.38 -3.19 0.75
N ILE A 6 -3.95 -2.66 1.88
CA ILE A 6 -4.42 -1.40 2.45
C ILE A 6 -3.20 -0.55 2.77
N ASP A 7 -2.99 0.52 2.03
CA ASP A 7 -2.03 1.56 2.39
C ASP A 7 -2.71 2.66 3.21
N LEU A 8 -2.17 2.95 4.38
CA LEU A 8 -2.78 3.93 5.26
C LEU A 8 -2.57 5.38 4.82
N ASP A 9 -1.75 5.66 3.81
CA ASP A 9 -1.69 7.00 3.21
C ASP A 9 -3.04 7.40 2.57
N TYR A 10 -3.84 6.40 2.21
CA TYR A 10 -5.22 6.58 1.75
C TYR A 10 -6.10 7.41 2.69
N ILE A 11 -5.83 7.37 4.01
CA ILE A 11 -6.63 8.09 5.01
C ILE A 11 -6.24 9.56 5.16
N MET A 12 -5.14 9.99 4.55
CA MET A 12 -4.64 11.37 4.70
C MET A 12 -5.43 12.38 3.86
N SER A 13 -5.65 13.57 4.42
CA SER A 13 -6.26 14.72 3.74
C SER A 13 -5.63 16.05 4.24
N PRO A 14 -5.21 16.97 3.37
CA PRO A 14 -5.04 16.78 1.93
C PRO A 14 -3.90 15.81 1.65
N THR A 15 -3.89 15.27 0.43
CA THR A 15 -2.82 14.36 0.04
C THR A 15 -1.48 15.09 -0.06
N ILE A 16 -0.44 14.48 0.46
CA ILE A 16 0.90 15.05 0.59
C ILE A 16 1.64 15.11 -0.75
N GLN A 17 1.07 14.64 -1.84
CA GLN A 17 1.70 14.67 -3.16
C GLN A 17 2.32 16.01 -3.55
N LEU A 18 1.70 17.11 -3.12
CA LEU A 18 2.22 18.46 -3.38
C LEU A 18 3.55 18.75 -2.68
N TYR A 19 3.87 18.03 -1.60
CA TYR A 19 5.06 18.28 -0.76
C TYR A 19 6.16 17.23 -0.96
N ASN A 20 5.85 16.13 -1.62
CA ASN A 20 6.74 14.99 -1.79
C ASN A 20 7.95 15.27 -2.70
N ASN A 21 7.79 16.17 -3.66
CA ASN A 21 8.85 16.49 -4.62
C ASN A 21 10.02 17.31 -4.06
N ALA A 22 9.92 17.80 -2.83
CA ALA A 22 10.90 18.73 -2.25
C ALA A 22 11.94 18.05 -1.33
N PHE A 23 11.71 16.82 -0.89
CA PHE A 23 12.53 16.20 0.15
C PHE A 23 12.92 14.77 -0.24
N PHE A 24 14.20 14.61 -0.59
CA PHE A 24 14.79 13.35 -1.06
C PHE A 24 15.42 12.50 0.06
N ASP A 25 15.16 12.80 1.34
CA ASP A 25 15.71 12.00 2.41
C ASP A 25 14.90 10.68 2.54
N ASN A 26 15.61 9.56 2.52
CA ASN A 26 15.02 8.22 2.68
C ASN A 26 14.56 7.93 4.12
N ASN A 27 14.90 8.81 5.09
CA ASN A 27 14.43 8.68 6.47
C ASN A 27 13.12 9.47 6.66
N PRO A 28 11.97 8.79 6.87
CA PRO A 28 10.69 9.47 7.02
C PRO A 28 10.63 10.49 8.14
N LEU A 29 11.31 10.23 9.26
CA LEU A 29 11.31 11.16 10.41
C LEU A 29 12.08 12.43 10.11
N THR A 30 13.26 12.32 9.50
CA THR A 30 14.05 13.49 9.05
C THR A 30 13.25 14.30 8.05
N ARG A 31 12.63 13.63 7.08
CA ARG A 31 11.80 14.25 6.05
C ARG A 31 10.64 15.07 6.65
N TRP A 32 9.92 14.53 7.62
CA TRP A 32 8.84 15.24 8.28
C TRP A 32 9.35 16.44 9.09
N ASN A 33 10.43 16.25 9.84
CA ASN A 33 11.06 17.33 10.61
C ASN A 33 11.53 18.48 9.69
N ASP A 34 12.16 18.14 8.56
CA ASP A 34 12.63 19.13 7.59
C ASP A 34 11.45 19.89 6.97
N LEU A 35 10.37 19.19 6.61
CA LEU A 35 9.17 19.81 6.08
C LEU A 35 8.57 20.82 7.09
N PHE A 36 8.38 20.41 8.35
CA PHE A 36 7.75 21.24 9.36
C PHE A 36 8.62 22.41 9.83
N ASN A 37 9.96 22.27 9.77
CA ASN A 37 10.89 23.29 10.19
C ASN A 37 11.24 24.29 9.08
N ASN A 38 11.29 23.85 7.83
CA ASN A 38 11.82 24.63 6.71
C ASN A 38 10.73 25.19 5.77
N THR A 39 9.45 24.93 6.05
CA THR A 39 8.34 25.46 5.25
C THR A 39 7.24 26.02 6.15
N ASP A 40 6.29 26.74 5.55
CA ASP A 40 5.06 27.20 6.24
C ASP A 40 4.07 26.03 6.50
N PHE A 41 4.37 24.85 5.98
CA PHE A 41 3.56 23.67 6.20
C PHE A 41 3.79 23.15 7.62
N LYS A 42 2.71 22.94 8.35
CA LYS A 42 2.73 22.48 9.74
C LYS A 42 1.95 21.17 9.88
N GLU A 43 2.32 20.39 10.88
CA GLU A 43 1.70 19.09 11.17
C GLU A 43 0.18 19.16 11.28
N ASN A 44 -0.38 20.24 11.81
CA ASN A 44 -1.83 20.44 11.93
C ASN A 44 -2.54 20.72 10.59
N HIS A 45 -1.80 20.93 9.50
CA HIS A 45 -2.36 21.00 8.16
C HIS A 45 -2.68 19.62 7.60
N LEU A 46 -2.11 18.57 8.19
CA LEU A 46 -2.37 17.19 7.86
C LEU A 46 -3.49 16.65 8.76
N THR A 47 -4.57 16.27 8.15
CA THR A 47 -5.72 15.71 8.86
C THR A 47 -6.07 14.34 8.32
N ILE A 48 -6.70 13.54 9.18
CA ILE A 48 -7.25 12.26 8.79
C ILE A 48 -8.66 12.46 8.21
N ASP A 49 -8.88 11.95 7.02
CA ASP A 49 -10.24 11.79 6.49
C ASP A 49 -10.90 10.62 7.22
N GLN A 50 -11.79 10.96 8.16
CA GLN A 50 -12.48 9.98 9.00
C GLN A 50 -13.33 9.00 8.18
N SER A 51 -13.86 9.42 7.05
CA SER A 51 -14.63 8.57 6.16
C SER A 51 -13.74 7.52 5.47
N ASN A 52 -12.52 7.90 5.06
CA ASN A 52 -11.54 6.99 4.50
C ASN A 52 -11.03 6.01 5.57
N LEU A 53 -10.74 6.52 6.77
CA LEU A 53 -10.32 5.67 7.90
C LEU A 53 -11.39 4.61 8.22
N LEU A 54 -12.64 5.02 8.34
CA LEU A 54 -13.75 4.09 8.61
C LEU A 54 -13.90 3.07 7.48
N PHE A 55 -13.76 3.48 6.23
CA PHE A 55 -13.81 2.57 5.09
C PHE A 55 -12.70 1.53 5.13
N CYS A 56 -11.45 1.94 5.34
CA CYS A 56 -10.31 1.01 5.46
C CYS A 56 -10.51 0.04 6.61
N PHE A 57 -10.89 0.55 7.78
CA PHE A 57 -11.05 -0.25 8.99
C PHE A 57 -12.22 -1.24 8.88
N ASP A 58 -13.38 -0.80 8.37
CA ASP A 58 -14.54 -1.68 8.16
C ASP A 58 -14.24 -2.77 7.12
N THR A 59 -13.53 -2.42 6.03
CA THR A 59 -13.09 -3.38 5.03
C THR A 59 -12.14 -4.41 5.63
N PHE A 60 -11.17 -3.96 6.43
CA PHE A 60 -10.26 -4.85 7.15
C PHE A 60 -11.01 -5.81 8.08
N LEU A 61 -11.87 -5.31 8.96
CA LEU A 61 -12.65 -6.12 9.91
C LEU A 61 -13.51 -7.17 9.22
N LYS A 62 -14.18 -6.79 8.13
CA LYS A 62 -15.02 -7.72 7.36
C LYS A 62 -14.18 -8.81 6.70
N SER A 63 -12.99 -8.44 6.22
CA SER A 63 -12.08 -9.34 5.54
C SER A 63 -11.41 -10.35 6.48
N LEU A 64 -11.11 -9.96 7.73
CA LEU A 64 -10.49 -10.82 8.73
C LEU A 64 -11.25 -12.11 8.99
N LYS A 65 -12.59 -12.08 8.89
CA LYS A 65 -13.45 -13.25 9.17
C LYS A 65 -13.19 -14.43 8.24
N ASN A 66 -12.70 -14.17 7.03
CA ASN A 66 -12.50 -15.16 5.97
C ASN A 66 -11.13 -14.98 5.31
N CYS A 67 -10.08 -14.73 6.11
CA CYS A 67 -8.72 -14.55 5.62
C CYS A 67 -7.82 -15.68 6.11
N ASP A 68 -6.92 -16.13 5.24
CA ASP A 68 -5.97 -17.20 5.60
C ASP A 68 -4.72 -16.65 6.28
N SER A 69 -4.27 -15.41 5.94
CA SER A 69 -3.09 -14.78 6.53
C SER A 69 -3.16 -13.25 6.47
N VAL A 70 -2.48 -12.59 7.42
CA VAL A 70 -2.36 -11.13 7.50
C VAL A 70 -0.92 -10.75 7.72
N SER A 71 -0.44 -9.69 7.05
CA SER A 71 0.85 -9.07 7.33
C SER A 71 0.72 -7.56 7.53
N PHE A 72 1.67 -7.01 8.27
CA PHE A 72 1.79 -5.60 8.56
C PHE A 72 3.20 -5.13 8.23
N ALA A 73 3.34 -3.98 7.57
CA ALA A 73 4.64 -3.43 7.22
C ALA A 73 4.66 -1.90 7.30
N TYR A 74 5.86 -1.33 7.32
CA TYR A 74 6.03 0.11 7.19
C TYR A 74 6.03 0.54 5.72
N GLU A 75 6.63 -0.25 4.83
CA GLU A 75 6.76 0.02 3.40
C GLU A 75 5.86 -0.92 2.60
N HIS A 76 5.22 -0.39 1.55
CA HIS A 76 4.18 -1.12 0.83
C HIS A 76 4.72 -2.30 0.01
N ASP A 77 5.93 -2.16 -0.55
CA ASP A 77 6.59 -3.23 -1.30
C ASP A 77 6.94 -4.47 -0.45
N ALA A 78 6.89 -4.36 0.88
CA ALA A 78 7.09 -5.50 1.78
C ALA A 78 6.05 -6.61 1.60
N ILE A 79 4.88 -6.32 1.02
CA ILE A 79 3.89 -7.32 0.64
C ILE A 79 4.48 -8.41 -0.26
N LEU A 80 5.48 -8.08 -1.09
CA LEU A 80 6.11 -9.03 -2.01
C LEU A 80 6.76 -10.21 -1.28
N PHE A 81 7.25 -10.05 -0.03
CA PHE A 81 7.79 -11.16 0.75
C PHE A 81 6.75 -12.28 0.98
N ASP A 82 5.48 -11.91 1.03
CA ASP A 82 4.39 -12.84 1.29
C ASP A 82 3.81 -13.41 0.00
N ILE A 83 3.71 -12.59 -1.05
CA ILE A 83 2.95 -12.91 -2.25
C ILE A 83 3.78 -13.26 -3.49
N ASP A 84 5.08 -12.95 -3.52
CA ASP A 84 5.92 -13.14 -4.72
C ASP A 84 6.00 -14.61 -5.19
N LYS A 85 5.80 -15.57 -4.31
CA LYS A 85 5.76 -17.01 -4.65
C LYS A 85 4.50 -17.46 -5.40
N PHE A 86 3.46 -16.62 -5.47
CA PHE A 86 2.19 -16.97 -6.08
C PHE A 86 2.05 -16.43 -7.51
N THR A 87 1.15 -17.03 -8.27
CA THR A 87 0.71 -16.61 -9.61
C THR A 87 -0.81 -16.46 -9.62
N ASP A 88 -1.35 -15.90 -10.70
CA ASP A 88 -2.79 -15.68 -10.86
C ASP A 88 -3.41 -14.87 -9.71
N ILE A 89 -2.72 -13.79 -9.34
CA ILE A 89 -3.11 -12.92 -8.24
C ILE A 89 -4.25 -11.99 -8.67
N ASP A 90 -5.37 -12.08 -7.97
CA ASP A 90 -6.45 -11.08 -8.00
C ASP A 90 -6.20 -10.09 -6.85
N LEU A 91 -5.72 -8.89 -7.17
CA LEU A 91 -5.31 -7.87 -6.21
C LEU A 91 -6.35 -6.77 -6.08
N ILE A 92 -6.77 -6.47 -4.85
CA ILE A 92 -7.52 -5.27 -4.49
C ILE A 92 -6.60 -4.40 -3.64
N ASN A 93 -6.31 -3.18 -4.10
CA ASN A 93 -5.44 -2.22 -3.43
C ASN A 93 -6.23 -0.97 -3.04
N ILE A 94 -6.34 -0.71 -1.74
CA ILE A 94 -6.90 0.52 -1.17
C ILE A 94 -5.72 1.44 -0.90
N ASP A 95 -5.54 2.44 -1.74
CA ASP A 95 -4.32 3.21 -1.78
C ASP A 95 -4.55 4.59 -2.41
N HIS A 96 -3.76 5.57 -1.99
CA HIS A 96 -3.70 6.86 -2.66
C HIS A 96 -3.00 6.77 -4.02
N HIS A 97 -2.07 5.81 -4.20
CA HIS A 97 -1.28 5.57 -5.41
C HIS A 97 -1.67 4.25 -6.09
N ASP A 98 -1.40 4.13 -7.39
CA ASP A 98 -1.64 2.87 -8.12
C ASP A 98 -0.47 1.88 -8.05
N ASP A 99 0.69 2.35 -7.60
CA ASP A 99 1.94 1.60 -7.41
C ASP A 99 2.41 0.75 -8.61
N VAL A 100 1.99 1.15 -9.80
CA VAL A 100 2.33 0.45 -11.04
C VAL A 100 3.59 1.00 -11.67
N LEU A 101 3.64 2.33 -11.85
CA LEU A 101 4.69 2.96 -12.65
C LEU A 101 5.72 3.73 -11.83
N GLY A 102 5.55 3.78 -10.49
CA GLY A 102 6.44 4.52 -9.59
C GLY A 102 6.59 5.99 -9.96
N GLY A 103 6.91 6.85 -9.02
CA GLY A 103 6.98 8.30 -9.20
C GLY A 103 7.73 8.82 -10.44
N SER A 104 8.32 10.00 -10.33
CA SER A 104 8.98 10.76 -11.40
C SER A 104 10.17 10.09 -12.12
N TYR A 105 10.56 8.88 -11.75
CA TYR A 105 11.69 8.17 -12.37
C TYR A 105 11.32 7.38 -13.63
N ILE A 106 10.04 7.20 -13.91
CA ILE A 106 9.60 6.59 -15.16
C ILE A 106 9.39 7.75 -16.15
N THR A 107 10.46 8.03 -16.89
CA THR A 107 10.40 8.96 -18.00
C THR A 107 9.62 8.34 -19.16
N ASP A 108 9.11 9.16 -20.07
CA ASP A 108 8.46 8.70 -21.31
C ASP A 108 9.32 7.71 -22.13
N ALA A 109 10.64 7.69 -21.89
CA ALA A 109 11.60 6.77 -22.50
C ALA A 109 11.41 5.30 -22.06
N VAL A 110 10.76 5.05 -20.92
CA VAL A 110 10.47 3.70 -20.42
C VAL A 110 9.22 3.10 -21.07
N TYR A 111 8.38 3.95 -21.63
CA TYR A 111 7.15 3.55 -22.29
C TYR A 111 7.40 3.38 -23.80
N ASN A 112 7.22 2.17 -24.33
CA ASN A 112 7.25 1.98 -25.77
C ASN A 112 5.85 2.21 -26.38
N PRO A 113 5.78 2.63 -27.68
CA PRO A 113 4.52 2.93 -28.35
C PRO A 113 3.55 1.74 -28.45
N GLU A 114 4.02 0.52 -28.24
CA GLU A 114 3.23 -0.72 -28.27
C GLU A 114 2.57 -1.01 -26.92
N GLY A 115 2.81 -0.17 -25.91
CA GLY A 115 2.18 -0.28 -24.59
C GLY A 115 2.81 -1.33 -23.67
N ALA A 116 3.94 -1.92 -24.03
CA ALA A 116 4.73 -2.77 -23.16
C ALA A 116 5.69 -1.93 -22.31
N LEU A 117 5.95 -2.36 -21.09
CA LEU A 117 7.02 -1.78 -20.26
C LEU A 117 8.36 -1.97 -20.97
N SER A 118 9.22 -0.96 -20.95
CA SER A 118 10.53 -1.07 -21.59
C SER A 118 11.43 -2.05 -20.85
N LYS A 119 12.45 -2.56 -21.58
CA LYS A 119 13.45 -3.41 -20.95
C LYS A 119 14.16 -2.72 -19.78
N GLU A 120 14.35 -1.39 -19.84
CA GLU A 120 14.97 -0.62 -18.75
C GLU A 120 14.15 -0.66 -17.46
N TYR A 121 12.83 -0.61 -17.56
CA TYR A 121 11.97 -0.79 -16.38
C TYR A 121 12.12 -2.18 -15.76
N PHE A 122 12.18 -3.21 -16.61
CA PHE A 122 12.42 -4.57 -16.17
C PHE A 122 13.78 -4.74 -15.48
N ASP A 123 14.83 -4.16 -16.07
CA ASP A 123 16.17 -4.17 -15.49
C ASP A 123 16.20 -3.43 -14.14
N LEU A 124 15.42 -2.37 -13.96
CA LEU A 124 15.28 -1.66 -12.70
C LEU A 124 14.61 -2.52 -11.61
N CYS A 125 13.58 -3.28 -11.96
CA CYS A 125 12.92 -4.20 -11.03
C CYS A 125 13.84 -5.39 -10.67
N GLU A 126 14.50 -6.00 -11.67
CA GLU A 126 15.42 -7.13 -11.47
C GLU A 126 16.65 -6.75 -10.63
N ASN A 127 17.11 -5.51 -10.68
CA ASN A 127 18.23 -5.00 -9.88
C ASN A 127 17.83 -4.56 -8.46
N GLY A 128 16.66 -4.96 -7.95
CA GLY A 128 16.21 -4.67 -6.60
C GLY A 128 15.76 -3.22 -6.40
N ARG A 129 15.40 -2.53 -7.46
CA ARG A 129 14.83 -1.18 -7.41
C ARG A 129 13.31 -1.17 -7.34
N VAL A 130 12.71 -2.28 -6.94
CA VAL A 130 11.32 -2.33 -6.56
C VAL A 130 11.18 -1.63 -5.21
N ASN A 131 10.20 -0.78 -5.10
CA ASN A 131 9.92 0.00 -3.92
C ASN A 131 8.40 0.23 -3.79
N GLU A 132 7.99 0.96 -2.77
CA GLU A 132 6.61 1.25 -2.42
C GLU A 132 5.78 1.85 -3.57
N SER A 133 6.41 2.47 -4.57
CA SER A 133 5.70 3.15 -5.66
C SER A 133 5.58 2.33 -6.94
N ASN A 134 6.14 1.11 -7.00
CA ASN A 134 6.16 0.31 -8.23
C ASN A 134 6.05 -1.21 -8.03
N TRP A 135 5.74 -1.68 -6.84
CA TRP A 135 5.65 -3.10 -6.53
C TRP A 135 4.55 -3.84 -7.31
N VAL A 136 3.45 -3.15 -7.64
CA VAL A 136 2.40 -3.71 -8.52
C VAL A 136 2.96 -3.90 -9.94
N GLY A 137 3.74 -2.93 -10.43
CA GLY A 137 4.44 -3.05 -11.72
C GLY A 137 5.39 -4.25 -11.76
N TRP A 138 6.04 -4.58 -10.64
CA TRP A 138 6.83 -5.80 -10.50
C TRP A 138 5.98 -7.05 -10.73
N LEU A 139 4.81 -7.17 -10.09
CA LEU A 139 3.91 -8.30 -10.29
C LEU A 139 3.43 -8.43 -11.75
N VAL A 140 3.17 -7.30 -12.40
CA VAL A 140 2.83 -7.26 -13.84
C VAL A 140 3.99 -7.82 -14.68
N ASN A 141 5.20 -7.33 -14.42
CA ASN A 141 6.41 -7.77 -15.12
C ASN A 141 6.63 -9.28 -14.97
N GLN A 142 6.51 -9.79 -13.76
CA GLN A 142 6.67 -11.21 -13.46
C GLN A 142 5.48 -12.06 -13.93
N LYS A 143 4.48 -11.47 -14.61
CA LYS A 143 3.26 -12.14 -15.09
C LYS A 143 2.51 -12.88 -13.98
N LYS A 144 2.55 -12.33 -12.76
CA LYS A 144 1.92 -12.91 -11.57
C LYS A 144 0.53 -12.38 -11.33
N LEU A 145 0.22 -11.20 -11.87
CA LEU A 145 -1.06 -10.53 -11.68
C LEU A 145 -2.09 -11.02 -12.71
N LYS A 146 -3.26 -11.43 -12.23
CA LYS A 146 -4.41 -11.81 -13.06
C LYS A 146 -5.40 -10.66 -13.20
N SER A 147 -5.65 -9.92 -12.12
CA SER A 147 -6.50 -8.74 -12.10
C SER A 147 -6.05 -7.75 -11.04
N TYR A 148 -6.34 -6.47 -11.26
CA TYR A 148 -6.01 -5.41 -10.32
C TYR A 148 -7.14 -4.41 -10.19
N THR A 149 -7.66 -4.27 -8.98
CA THR A 149 -8.63 -3.24 -8.62
C THR A 149 -7.96 -2.22 -7.70
N TRP A 150 -7.79 -1.01 -8.20
CA TRP A 150 -7.33 0.11 -7.40
C TRP A 150 -8.51 0.90 -6.85
N ILE A 151 -8.69 0.86 -5.53
CA ILE A 151 -9.66 1.69 -4.82
C ILE A 151 -8.95 2.97 -4.44
N CYS A 152 -9.11 4.00 -5.27
CA CYS A 152 -8.40 5.26 -5.14
C CYS A 152 -9.13 6.26 -4.22
N ASN A 153 -8.35 7.17 -3.63
CA ASN A 153 -8.88 8.35 -2.97
C ASN A 153 -9.40 9.35 -4.02
N LYS A 154 -10.42 10.13 -3.69
CA LYS A 154 -10.94 11.20 -4.58
C LYS A 154 -9.87 12.20 -5.03
N ASN A 155 -8.81 12.37 -4.22
CA ASN A 155 -7.68 13.25 -4.49
C ASN A 155 -6.50 12.53 -5.17
N SER A 156 -6.61 11.23 -5.45
CA SER A 156 -5.58 10.46 -6.14
C SER A 156 -5.31 10.98 -7.54
N ASN A 157 -4.05 10.94 -7.94
CA ASN A 157 -3.65 11.35 -9.29
C ASN A 157 -3.92 10.23 -10.31
N LYS A 158 -4.98 10.37 -11.07
CA LYS A 158 -5.39 9.42 -12.11
C LYS A 158 -4.81 9.72 -13.51
N SER A 159 -3.85 10.64 -13.60
CA SER A 159 -3.33 11.10 -14.91
C SER A 159 -2.63 10.02 -15.73
N LYS A 160 -2.14 8.97 -15.10
CA LYS A 160 -1.45 7.85 -15.75
C LYS A 160 -2.33 6.61 -15.96
N ASN A 161 -3.60 6.64 -15.61
CA ASN A 161 -4.50 5.49 -15.72
C ASN A 161 -4.52 4.88 -17.13
N PHE A 162 -4.45 5.71 -18.18
CA PHE A 162 -4.43 5.23 -19.57
C PHE A 162 -3.23 4.34 -19.89
N VAL A 163 -2.09 4.52 -19.20
CA VAL A 163 -0.91 3.65 -19.33
C VAL A 163 -1.16 2.37 -18.54
N THR A 164 -1.57 2.52 -17.29
CA THR A 164 -1.85 1.41 -16.37
C THR A 164 -2.89 0.45 -16.96
N GLU A 165 -3.98 0.96 -17.55
CA GLU A 165 -5.02 0.17 -18.24
C GLU A 165 -4.49 -0.70 -19.37
N ARG A 166 -3.39 -0.31 -20.02
CA ARG A 166 -2.80 -1.07 -21.13
C ARG A 166 -1.88 -2.19 -20.68
N ILE A 167 -1.22 -2.00 -19.55
CA ILE A 167 -0.16 -2.92 -19.09
C ILE A 167 -0.63 -3.86 -18.00
N VAL A 168 -1.62 -3.45 -17.19
CA VAL A 168 -2.14 -4.24 -16.08
C VAL A 168 -3.34 -5.05 -16.52
N PRO A 169 -3.33 -6.39 -16.35
CA PRO A 169 -4.44 -7.22 -16.76
C PRO A 169 -5.69 -6.94 -15.92
N ASN A 170 -6.84 -6.79 -16.59
CA ASN A 170 -8.14 -6.58 -15.96
C ASN A 170 -8.11 -5.46 -14.90
N TYR A 171 -7.51 -4.32 -15.27
CA TYR A 171 -7.38 -3.16 -14.40
C TYR A 171 -8.72 -2.45 -14.23
N ILE A 172 -9.05 -2.14 -12.97
CA ILE A 172 -10.24 -1.37 -12.59
C ILE A 172 -9.81 -0.29 -11.60
N THR A 173 -10.19 0.96 -11.88
CA THR A 173 -10.08 2.08 -10.94
C THR A 173 -11.47 2.44 -10.44
N ILE A 174 -11.68 2.47 -9.14
CA ILE A 174 -12.95 2.88 -8.52
C ILE A 174 -12.69 3.75 -7.29
N GLU A 175 -13.66 4.58 -6.94
CA GLU A 175 -13.69 5.29 -5.67
C GLU A 175 -14.43 4.45 -4.61
N LYS A 176 -14.18 4.72 -3.34
CA LYS A 176 -14.76 3.93 -2.24
C LYS A 176 -16.28 3.91 -2.24
N GLU A 177 -16.92 4.98 -2.73
CA GLU A 177 -18.37 5.11 -2.83
C GLU A 177 -19.00 4.11 -3.80
N ASP A 178 -18.24 3.72 -4.82
CA ASP A 178 -18.65 2.76 -5.84
C ASP A 178 -18.25 1.32 -5.50
N TYR A 179 -17.34 1.15 -4.52
CA TYR A 179 -16.88 -0.16 -4.09
C TYR A 179 -17.94 -0.87 -3.26
N LYS A 180 -18.40 -2.00 -3.77
CA LYS A 180 -19.29 -2.91 -3.03
C LYS A 180 -18.47 -4.02 -2.41
N PHE A 181 -18.37 -4.00 -1.09
CA PHE A 181 -17.73 -5.10 -0.38
C PHE A 181 -18.59 -6.36 -0.54
N GLU A 182 -18.09 -7.29 -1.33
CA GLU A 182 -18.63 -8.64 -1.38
C GLU A 182 -17.94 -9.47 -0.27
N ASN A 183 -18.64 -10.50 0.24
CA ASN A 183 -18.05 -11.42 1.23
C ASN A 183 -16.98 -12.28 0.58
N TYR A 184 -15.88 -11.66 0.17
CA TYR A 184 -14.74 -12.37 -0.39
C TYR A 184 -14.00 -13.15 0.69
N LYS A 185 -13.55 -14.36 0.33
CA LYS A 185 -12.46 -14.99 1.02
C LYS A 185 -11.16 -14.41 0.46
N PHE A 186 -10.33 -13.82 1.32
CA PHE A 186 -8.98 -13.40 0.98
C PHE A 186 -7.97 -14.47 1.41
N ASP A 187 -7.03 -14.78 0.55
CA ASP A 187 -5.91 -15.65 0.90
C ASP A 187 -4.87 -14.87 1.72
N HIS A 188 -4.78 -13.55 1.49
CA HIS A 188 -3.88 -12.68 2.23
C HIS A 188 -4.42 -11.25 2.35
N ILE A 189 -4.20 -10.63 3.51
CA ILE A 189 -4.43 -9.21 3.75
C ILE A 189 -3.09 -8.58 4.14
N HIS A 190 -2.75 -7.46 3.50
CA HIS A 190 -1.59 -6.65 3.85
C HIS A 190 -2.04 -5.27 4.29
N VAL A 191 -1.45 -4.76 5.38
CA VAL A 191 -1.67 -3.38 5.84
C VAL A 191 -0.33 -2.67 5.93
N CYS A 192 -0.18 -1.56 5.21
CA CYS A 192 1.02 -0.75 5.19
C CYS A 192 0.80 0.58 5.90
N LEU A 193 1.83 1.05 6.63
CA LEU A 193 1.82 2.37 7.28
C LEU A 193 2.15 3.50 6.32
N SER A 194 3.09 3.28 5.39
CA SER A 194 3.66 4.31 4.50
C SER A 194 4.14 5.56 5.26
N PRO A 195 5.15 5.45 6.12
CA PRO A 195 5.60 6.54 6.99
C PRO A 195 6.16 7.74 6.22
N GLN A 196 6.46 7.56 4.92
CA GLN A 196 6.84 8.64 3.99
C GLN A 196 5.68 9.62 3.78
N TYR A 197 4.45 9.17 3.92
CA TYR A 197 3.23 9.94 3.66
C TYR A 197 2.40 10.21 4.92
N ILE A 198 2.65 9.48 6.01
CA ILE A 198 1.93 9.59 7.28
C ILE A 198 2.88 10.08 8.38
N PRO A 199 2.68 11.28 8.94
CA PRO A 199 3.50 11.76 10.03
C PRO A 199 3.28 10.98 11.33
N LYS A 200 4.31 10.97 12.19
CA LYS A 200 4.39 10.11 13.39
C LYS A 200 3.18 10.21 14.34
N ASN A 201 2.61 11.39 14.47
CA ASN A 201 1.43 11.62 15.33
C ASN A 201 0.19 10.81 14.90
N HIS A 202 0.17 10.31 13.65
CA HIS A 202 -0.93 9.49 13.10
C HIS A 202 -0.61 7.99 13.05
N TRP A 203 0.59 7.55 13.44
CA TRP A 203 0.98 6.12 13.40
C TRP A 203 0.15 5.22 14.35
N HIS A 204 -0.52 5.81 15.33
CA HIS A 204 -1.43 5.09 16.21
C HIS A 204 -2.60 4.43 15.46
N TYR A 205 -2.98 4.93 14.27
CA TYR A 205 -3.97 4.26 13.43
C TYR A 205 -3.45 2.91 12.91
N PHE A 206 -2.19 2.82 12.51
CA PHE A 206 -1.57 1.55 12.15
C PHE A 206 -1.58 0.56 13.33
N THR A 207 -1.21 1.04 14.51
CA THR A 207 -1.27 0.24 15.74
C THR A 207 -2.70 -0.25 16.04
N MET A 208 -3.72 0.53 15.70
CA MET A 208 -5.12 0.12 15.84
C MET A 208 -5.45 -1.11 14.98
N PHE A 209 -4.97 -1.18 13.73
CA PHE A 209 -5.16 -2.36 12.88
C PHE A 209 -4.46 -3.59 13.47
N ILE A 210 -3.21 -3.44 13.94
CA ILE A 210 -2.45 -4.52 14.58
C ILE A 210 -3.19 -5.05 15.81
N ASN A 211 -3.54 -4.18 16.75
CA ASN A 211 -4.23 -4.58 17.98
C ASN A 211 -5.57 -5.26 17.69
N THR A 212 -6.27 -4.81 16.65
CA THR A 212 -7.54 -5.42 16.24
C THR A 212 -7.32 -6.84 15.72
N TYR A 213 -6.28 -7.05 14.89
CA TYR A 213 -5.89 -8.36 14.41
C TYR A 213 -5.52 -9.30 15.56
N GLU A 214 -4.66 -8.86 16.48
CA GLU A 214 -4.25 -9.63 17.65
C GLU A 214 -5.45 -10.02 18.50
N HIS A 215 -6.32 -9.06 18.79
CA HIS A 215 -7.52 -9.33 19.59
C HIS A 215 -8.47 -10.33 18.90
N PHE A 216 -8.61 -10.25 17.58
CA PHE A 216 -9.44 -11.17 16.80
C PHE A 216 -8.89 -12.60 16.89
N HIS A 217 -7.58 -12.79 16.71
CA HIS A 217 -6.93 -14.08 16.76
C HIS A 217 -6.81 -14.65 18.17
N GLU A 218 -6.63 -13.83 19.21
CA GLU A 218 -6.69 -14.32 20.60
C GLU A 218 -8.04 -14.94 20.93
N ARG A 219 -9.12 -14.39 20.42
CA ARG A 219 -10.47 -14.96 20.60
C ARG A 219 -10.61 -16.31 19.87
N ASP A 220 -10.14 -16.38 18.63
CA ASP A 220 -10.19 -17.61 17.84
C ASP A 220 -9.25 -18.68 18.38
N ALA A 221 -8.04 -18.32 18.81
CA ALA A 221 -7.08 -19.24 19.42
C ALA A 221 -7.63 -19.87 20.73
N ARG A 222 -8.41 -19.12 21.51
CA ARG A 222 -9.11 -19.66 22.71
C ARG A 222 -10.19 -20.68 22.36
N ILE A 223 -10.81 -20.53 21.18
CA ILE A 223 -11.86 -21.44 20.71
C ILE A 223 -11.26 -22.71 20.08
N GLU A 224 -10.17 -22.58 19.34
CA GLU A 224 -9.63 -23.66 18.51
C GLU A 224 -8.36 -24.33 19.07
N ASN A 225 -7.79 -23.88 20.20
CA ASN A 225 -6.50 -24.36 20.74
C ASN A 225 -5.33 -24.29 19.73
N LYS A 226 -5.35 -23.38 18.78
CA LYS A 226 -4.28 -23.20 17.79
C LYS A 226 -3.23 -22.23 18.29
N LYS A 227 -1.96 -22.66 18.24
CA LYS A 227 -0.79 -21.81 18.43
C LYS A 227 -0.55 -21.04 17.12
N PHE A 228 -0.74 -19.71 17.12
CA PHE A 228 -0.36 -18.86 16.01
C PHE A 228 1.06 -18.35 16.19
N GLU A 229 1.91 -18.55 15.21
CA GLU A 229 3.21 -17.88 15.13
C GLU A 229 2.99 -16.54 14.40
N HIS A 230 3.26 -15.44 15.10
CA HIS A 230 3.20 -14.09 14.54
C HIS A 230 4.48 -13.82 13.76
N ASP A 231 4.38 -13.66 12.47
CA ASP A 231 5.47 -13.23 11.61
C ASP A 231 5.35 -11.71 11.35
N PHE A 232 5.86 -10.90 12.28
CA PHE A 232 5.98 -9.45 12.08
C PHE A 232 7.27 -9.16 11.30
N ARG A 233 7.15 -8.84 10.02
CA ARG A 233 8.30 -8.49 9.20
C ARG A 233 8.51 -6.98 9.20
N TYR A 234 9.47 -6.55 10.02
CA TYR A 234 9.94 -5.17 10.04
C TYR A 234 11.14 -5.03 9.10
N ARG A 235 11.05 -4.23 8.04
CA ARG A 235 12.25 -3.59 7.53
C ARG A 235 12.69 -2.58 8.60
N LYS A 236 13.93 -2.70 9.08
CA LYS A 236 14.51 -1.72 10.01
C LYS A 236 14.53 -0.35 9.35
N LEU A 237 13.65 0.52 9.75
CA LEU A 237 13.89 1.96 9.67
C LEU A 237 15.06 2.26 10.60
N GLY A 238 16.29 2.37 10.07
CA GLY A 238 17.51 2.58 10.85
C GLY A 238 17.38 2.35 12.36
N ASN A 239 18.30 2.06 13.12
CA ASN A 239 18.34 1.55 14.51
C ASN A 239 17.30 2.07 15.54
N GLU A 240 16.18 2.66 15.14
CA GLU A 240 15.11 3.13 16.03
C GLU A 240 13.95 2.14 16.05
N ILE A 241 14.01 1.26 17.04
CA ILE A 241 12.88 0.41 17.45
C ILE A 241 11.85 1.35 18.09
N LEU A 242 10.61 1.31 17.61
CA LEU A 242 9.48 1.92 18.29
C LEU A 242 9.26 1.17 19.62
N HIS A 243 9.65 1.80 20.73
CA HIS A 243 9.20 1.48 22.08
C HIS A 243 8.07 2.39 22.50
#